data_65bd0b4c43dcaf5c57983a3c56ed61a2
#
_entry.id   65bd0b4c43dcaf5c57983a3c56ed61a2
#
_cell.length_a   1.000
_cell.length_b   1.000
_cell.length_c   1.000
_cell.angle_alpha   90.00
_cell.angle_beta   90.00
_cell.angle_gamma   90.00
#
_symmetry.space_group_name_H-M   'P 1'
#
loop_
_entity.id
_entity.type
_entity.pdbx_description
1 polymer ?
#
loop_
_entity_poly.entity_id
_entity_poly.type
_entity_poly.pdbx_seq_one_letter_code
_entity_poly.pdbx_strand_id
1 'polypeptide(L)'
;MFHRRKKGDLPFTHLEGNREDLFENWIKRTLAKEYDYTKGDEVAFKERIPLKMGATSDPFPFSESKDRITYNFLKLLHAYDYPLEIQTKNPEILAEYASDFENPNWAIAVTLITTDEAFLKVCEPRAISAERRLKAIKKLTEQGLKVMVKIQPAIHPKIAEDLPELVRDIKDAGCWAFNTEGLKLRISMTKEEQLLFKSISSYLNHDLRKYYKHYGENTGSDWELSKPQKVEYTELAIELAEKYELKYYTADNLLGKFGCSAECCGTEVLRDYKIWGGSIRSSYFEPVSHCSTELGKCLDNFIRKKALTKNWQTLNEVMEEEMLKLNRRQSILEVGIYAENKNI
;
A
#
# COMPACT_ATOMS: atom_id res chain seq x y z
N MET A 1 -8.53 2.22 -7.06
CA MET A 1 -7.54 2.58 -8.09
C MET A 1 -7.64 1.58 -9.22
N PHE A 2 -8.13 1.97 -10.40
CA PHE A 2 -8.22 1.09 -11.56
C PHE A 2 -6.90 1.20 -12.34
N HIS A 3 -6.01 0.22 -12.19
CA HIS A 3 -4.84 0.15 -13.06
C HIS A 3 -5.29 -0.23 -14.48
N ARG A 4 -4.97 0.61 -15.46
CA ARG A 4 -5.11 0.28 -16.86
C ARG A 4 -4.31 -0.98 -17.15
N ARG A 5 -4.99 -2.07 -17.50
CA ARG A 5 -4.36 -3.19 -18.20
C ARG A 5 -3.87 -2.67 -19.55
N LYS A 6 -2.59 -2.78 -19.84
CA LYS A 6 -2.11 -2.66 -21.20
C LYS A 6 -2.75 -3.78 -22.03
N LYS A 7 -3.21 -3.46 -23.27
CA LYS A 7 -3.70 -4.46 -24.21
C LYS A 7 -2.60 -5.49 -24.40
N GLY A 8 -2.79 -6.71 -23.89
CA GLY A 8 -1.77 -7.79 -23.92
C GLY A 8 -1.38 -8.36 -22.55
N ASP A 9 -1.71 -7.68 -21.43
CA ASP A 9 -1.52 -8.28 -20.10
C ASP A 9 -2.60 -9.35 -19.88
N LEU A 10 -2.19 -10.61 -20.01
CA LEU A 10 -3.04 -11.73 -19.62
C LEU A 10 -3.39 -11.59 -18.13
N PRO A 11 -4.66 -11.78 -17.76
CA PRO A 11 -5.02 -11.87 -16.35
C PRO A 11 -4.21 -13.00 -15.72
N PHE A 12 -3.62 -12.76 -14.55
CA PHE A 12 -2.87 -13.76 -13.78
C PHE A 12 -3.68 -15.04 -13.49
N THR A 13 -4.99 -15.01 -13.72
CA THR A 13 -5.93 -16.13 -13.60
C THR A 13 -5.77 -17.22 -14.66
N HIS A 14 -4.92 -17.03 -15.69
CA HIS A 14 -4.65 -18.02 -16.75
C HIS A 14 -3.17 -18.28 -16.89
N LEU A 15 -2.50 -18.55 -15.78
CA LEU A 15 -1.17 -19.11 -15.82
C LEU A 15 -1.30 -20.62 -16.04
N GLU A 16 -1.48 -21.03 -17.30
CA GLU A 16 -1.34 -22.43 -17.69
C GLU A 16 0.09 -22.91 -17.38
N GLY A 17 0.18 -24.03 -16.68
CA GLY A 17 1.43 -24.73 -16.37
C GLY A 17 1.97 -24.46 -14.96
N ASN A 18 2.73 -25.41 -14.45
CA ASN A 18 3.38 -25.50 -13.13
C ASN A 18 4.33 -24.31 -12.83
N ARG A 19 3.79 -23.11 -12.60
CA ARG A 19 4.61 -21.95 -12.24
C ARG A 19 5.09 -22.00 -10.79
N GLU A 20 4.43 -22.77 -9.96
CA GLU A 20 4.88 -23.09 -8.60
C GLU A 20 6.25 -23.77 -8.64
N ASP A 21 6.40 -24.79 -9.48
CA ASP A 21 7.68 -25.48 -9.68
C ASP A 21 8.77 -24.56 -10.21
N LEU A 22 8.42 -23.67 -11.14
CA LEU A 22 9.36 -22.68 -11.67
C LEU A 22 9.78 -21.68 -10.60
N PHE A 23 8.85 -21.23 -9.76
CA PHE A 23 9.13 -20.30 -8.69
C PHE A 23 9.93 -20.97 -7.57
N GLU A 24 9.58 -22.19 -7.18
CA GLU A 24 10.34 -22.98 -6.21
C GLU A 24 11.77 -23.25 -6.70
N ASN A 25 11.94 -23.60 -7.98
CA ASN A 25 13.25 -23.78 -8.58
C ASN A 25 14.06 -22.47 -8.62
N TRP A 26 13.37 -21.33 -8.85
CA TRP A 26 14.01 -20.02 -8.78
C TRP A 26 14.48 -19.72 -7.35
N ILE A 27 13.65 -19.95 -6.31
CA ILE A 27 14.01 -19.80 -4.91
C ILE A 27 15.25 -20.65 -4.58
N LYS A 28 15.20 -21.94 -4.88
CA LYS A 28 16.32 -22.87 -4.59
C LYS A 28 17.62 -22.41 -5.23
N ARG A 29 17.58 -22.02 -6.52
CA ARG A 29 18.74 -21.48 -7.23
C ARG A 29 19.23 -20.16 -6.65
N THR A 30 18.32 -19.28 -6.30
CA THR A 30 18.65 -17.97 -5.70
C THR A 30 19.34 -18.13 -4.37
N LEU A 31 18.87 -19.04 -3.51
CA LEU A 31 19.48 -19.28 -2.21
C LEU A 31 20.84 -20.01 -2.30
N ALA A 32 21.03 -20.85 -3.32
CA ALA A 32 22.27 -21.63 -3.51
C ALA A 32 23.43 -20.85 -4.12
N LYS A 33 23.15 -19.70 -4.78
CA LYS A 33 24.17 -18.89 -5.46
C LYS A 33 24.85 -17.90 -4.50
N GLU A 34 26.08 -17.49 -4.85
CA GLU A 34 26.64 -16.24 -4.33
C GLU A 34 25.80 -15.04 -4.78
N TYR A 35 25.94 -13.91 -4.05
CA TYR A 35 25.20 -12.69 -4.36
C TYR A 35 25.52 -12.17 -5.77
N ASP A 36 24.51 -12.07 -6.60
CA ASP A 36 24.56 -11.33 -7.86
C ASP A 36 23.78 -10.01 -7.71
N TYR A 37 24.51 -8.98 -7.33
CA TYR A 37 23.94 -7.65 -7.12
C TYR A 37 23.35 -7.00 -8.37
N THR A 38 23.57 -7.58 -9.55
CA THR A 38 22.94 -7.09 -10.79
C THR A 38 21.48 -7.51 -10.91
N LYS A 39 21.04 -8.47 -10.09
CA LYS A 39 19.69 -9.03 -10.07
C LYS A 39 18.97 -8.61 -8.80
N GLY A 40 18.30 -7.47 -8.87
CA GLY A 40 17.62 -6.87 -7.72
C GLY A 40 16.55 -7.76 -7.06
N ASP A 41 15.87 -8.61 -7.83
CA ASP A 41 14.90 -9.58 -7.34
C ASP A 41 15.54 -10.72 -6.53
N GLU A 42 16.69 -11.27 -7.00
CA GLU A 42 17.43 -12.30 -6.26
C GLU A 42 18.00 -11.74 -4.94
N VAL A 43 18.51 -10.51 -4.98
CA VAL A 43 19.01 -9.82 -3.77
C VAL A 43 17.88 -9.55 -2.79
N ALA A 44 16.76 -9.01 -3.27
CA ALA A 44 15.60 -8.73 -2.43
C ALA A 44 15.12 -10.00 -1.71
N PHE A 45 15.09 -11.12 -2.40
CA PHE A 45 14.70 -12.40 -1.82
C PHE A 45 15.71 -12.90 -0.77
N LYS A 46 17.01 -12.85 -1.06
CA LYS A 46 18.07 -13.26 -0.11
C LYS A 46 18.10 -12.39 1.15
N GLU A 47 17.91 -11.09 0.97
CA GLU A 47 17.85 -10.12 2.06
C GLU A 47 16.51 -10.12 2.80
N ARG A 48 15.60 -11.04 2.44
CA ARG A 48 14.30 -11.18 3.06
C ARG A 48 13.50 -9.86 3.05
N ILE A 49 13.57 -9.13 1.94
CA ILE A 49 12.69 -7.98 1.72
C ILE A 49 11.26 -8.51 1.58
N PRO A 50 10.28 -8.00 2.34
CA PRO A 50 8.93 -8.51 2.30
C PRO A 50 8.35 -8.54 0.89
N LEU A 51 7.81 -9.68 0.48
CA LEU A 51 7.11 -9.79 -0.80
C LEU A 51 5.69 -9.24 -0.62
N LYS A 52 5.32 -8.30 -1.50
CA LYS A 52 3.98 -7.70 -1.48
C LYS A 52 3.04 -8.41 -2.45
N MET A 53 1.96 -8.99 -1.91
CA MET A 53 0.84 -9.54 -2.65
C MET A 53 -0.35 -8.57 -2.60
N GLY A 54 -1.00 -8.33 -3.74
CA GLY A 54 -2.19 -7.47 -3.80
C GLY A 54 -1.94 -6.02 -4.23
N ALA A 55 -0.73 -5.68 -4.66
CA ALA A 55 -0.41 -4.31 -5.11
C ALA A 55 -1.11 -3.92 -6.42
N THR A 56 -1.29 -4.86 -7.35
CA THR A 56 -1.82 -4.62 -8.70
C THR A 56 -3.19 -5.25 -8.90
N SER A 57 -3.40 -6.43 -8.36
CA SER A 57 -4.66 -7.19 -8.41
C SER A 57 -4.88 -7.86 -7.06
N ASP A 58 -6.14 -8.13 -6.70
CA ASP A 58 -6.44 -8.86 -5.47
C ASP A 58 -5.92 -10.30 -5.58
N PRO A 59 -5.15 -10.80 -4.60
CA PRO A 59 -4.64 -12.16 -4.62
C PRO A 59 -5.72 -13.21 -4.34
N PHE A 60 -6.91 -12.80 -3.84
CA PHE A 60 -8.03 -13.67 -3.54
C PHE A 60 -9.28 -13.36 -4.38
N PRO A 61 -9.19 -13.45 -5.73
CA PRO A 61 -10.39 -13.37 -6.58
C PRO A 61 -11.32 -14.54 -6.24
N PHE A 62 -12.60 -14.43 -6.60
CA PHE A 62 -13.56 -15.51 -6.33
C PHE A 62 -13.18 -16.87 -6.94
N SER A 63 -12.40 -16.88 -8.03
CA SER A 63 -11.88 -18.11 -8.60
C SER A 63 -10.83 -18.81 -7.72
N GLU A 64 -10.18 -18.08 -6.81
CA GLU A 64 -9.11 -18.60 -5.96
C GLU A 64 -9.59 -19.75 -5.06
N SER A 65 -10.85 -19.73 -4.63
CA SER A 65 -11.46 -20.84 -3.88
C SER A 65 -11.43 -22.18 -4.63
N LYS A 66 -11.38 -22.14 -5.97
CA LYS A 66 -11.28 -23.30 -6.86
C LYS A 66 -9.84 -23.54 -7.32
N ASP A 67 -9.19 -22.49 -7.79
CA ASP A 67 -7.90 -22.59 -8.49
C ASP A 67 -6.72 -22.75 -7.52
N ARG A 68 -6.84 -22.23 -6.28
CA ARG A 68 -5.86 -22.33 -5.17
C ARG A 68 -4.44 -21.90 -5.56
N ILE A 69 -4.30 -20.98 -6.51
CA ILE A 69 -2.99 -20.50 -6.98
C ILE A 69 -2.28 -19.72 -5.86
N THR A 70 -3.00 -18.77 -5.23
CA THR A 70 -2.46 -18.00 -4.11
C THR A 70 -2.15 -18.89 -2.92
N TYR A 71 -3.03 -19.86 -2.62
CA TYR A 71 -2.81 -20.84 -1.55
C TYR A 71 -1.47 -21.58 -1.72
N ASN A 72 -1.20 -22.07 -2.91
CA ASN A 72 0.03 -22.81 -3.20
C ASN A 72 1.27 -21.92 -3.06
N PHE A 73 1.19 -20.65 -3.50
CA PHE A 73 2.25 -19.68 -3.25
C PHE A 73 2.46 -19.39 -1.76
N LEU A 74 1.39 -19.25 -1.00
CA LEU A 74 1.46 -19.06 0.45
C LEU A 74 2.14 -20.27 1.12
N LYS A 75 1.76 -21.49 0.72
CA LYS A 75 2.36 -22.73 1.22
C LYS A 75 3.85 -22.80 0.91
N LEU A 76 4.24 -22.48 -0.31
CA LEU A 76 5.64 -22.45 -0.71
C LEU A 76 6.45 -21.45 0.10
N LEU A 77 5.98 -20.20 0.22
CA LEU A 77 6.68 -19.15 0.95
C LEU A 77 6.70 -19.39 2.46
N HIS A 78 5.64 -20.00 3.00
CA HIS A 78 5.60 -20.42 4.41
C HIS A 78 6.67 -21.46 4.74
N ALA A 79 6.97 -22.40 3.84
CA ALA A 79 8.03 -23.38 4.01
C ALA A 79 9.43 -22.75 4.18
N TYR A 80 9.60 -21.50 3.76
CA TYR A 80 10.83 -20.70 3.94
C TYR A 80 10.68 -19.64 5.05
N ASP A 81 9.59 -19.64 5.81
CA ASP A 81 9.21 -18.56 6.74
C ASP A 81 9.37 -17.16 6.13
N TYR A 82 9.06 -17.02 4.83
CA TYR A 82 9.32 -15.80 4.09
C TYR A 82 8.36 -14.69 4.49
N PRO A 83 8.85 -13.46 4.77
CA PRO A 83 7.99 -12.34 5.18
C PRO A 83 7.10 -11.87 4.03
N LEU A 84 5.78 -11.83 4.26
CA LEU A 84 4.78 -11.44 3.28
C LEU A 84 3.96 -10.24 3.75
N GLU A 85 3.78 -9.27 2.85
CA GLU A 85 2.76 -8.24 2.95
C GLU A 85 1.57 -8.66 2.06
N ILE A 86 0.42 -8.96 2.66
CA ILE A 86 -0.79 -9.42 1.96
C ILE A 86 -1.84 -8.33 2.02
N GLN A 87 -2.23 -7.79 0.86
CA GLN A 87 -3.28 -6.79 0.75
C GLN A 87 -4.47 -7.33 -0.04
N THR A 88 -5.68 -7.25 0.53
CA THR A 88 -6.89 -7.79 -0.12
C THR A 88 -8.15 -7.00 0.22
N LYS A 89 -9.15 -7.08 -0.68
CA LYS A 89 -10.56 -6.73 -0.44
C LYS A 89 -11.44 -7.95 -0.18
N ASN A 90 -10.85 -9.15 -0.26
CA ASN A 90 -11.55 -10.42 -0.02
C ASN A 90 -10.82 -11.25 1.06
N PRO A 91 -10.86 -10.82 2.32
CA PRO A 91 -10.19 -11.53 3.41
C PRO A 91 -10.85 -12.87 3.78
N GLU A 92 -12.05 -13.20 3.27
CA GLU A 92 -12.74 -14.45 3.61
C GLU A 92 -11.93 -15.67 3.17
N ILE A 93 -11.44 -15.66 1.92
CA ILE A 93 -10.63 -16.77 1.39
C ILE A 93 -9.31 -16.88 2.18
N LEU A 94 -8.70 -15.75 2.50
CA LEU A 94 -7.49 -15.75 3.33
C LEU A 94 -7.76 -16.33 4.73
N ALA A 95 -8.90 -15.99 5.35
CA ALA A 95 -9.29 -16.49 6.67
C ALA A 95 -9.61 -18.00 6.67
N GLU A 96 -10.01 -18.56 5.53
CA GLU A 96 -10.13 -20.01 5.34
C GLU A 96 -8.76 -20.66 5.24
N TYR A 97 -7.85 -20.07 4.47
CA TYR A 97 -6.49 -20.62 4.26
C TYR A 97 -5.62 -20.50 5.50
N ALA A 98 -5.76 -19.44 6.26
CA ALA A 98 -4.90 -19.13 7.40
C ALA A 98 -4.85 -20.26 8.46
N SER A 99 -5.94 -21.03 8.60
CA SER A 99 -6.00 -22.17 9.52
C SER A 99 -5.05 -23.31 9.15
N ASP A 100 -4.56 -23.36 7.92
CA ASP A 100 -3.63 -24.39 7.45
C ASP A 100 -2.15 -24.02 7.72
N PHE A 101 -1.89 -22.83 8.29
CA PHE A 101 -0.54 -22.30 8.48
C PHE A 101 -0.27 -22.01 9.96
N GLU A 102 0.70 -22.67 10.52
CA GLU A 102 1.13 -22.42 11.90
C GLU A 102 2.04 -21.17 11.95
N ASN A 103 1.63 -20.15 12.72
CA ASN A 103 2.40 -18.93 12.97
C ASN A 103 3.03 -18.30 11.69
N PRO A 104 2.25 -18.01 10.64
CA PRO A 104 2.79 -17.53 9.38
C PRO A 104 3.40 -16.12 9.54
N ASN A 105 4.43 -15.83 8.74
CA ASN A 105 5.13 -14.54 8.75
C ASN A 105 4.45 -13.53 7.85
N TRP A 106 3.23 -13.12 8.20
CA TRP A 106 2.36 -12.27 7.38
C TRP A 106 2.01 -10.96 8.05
N ALA A 107 2.15 -9.85 7.30
CA ALA A 107 1.52 -8.57 7.58
C ALA A 107 0.26 -8.45 6.70
N ILE A 108 -0.92 -8.53 7.31
CA ILE A 108 -2.19 -8.56 6.58
C ILE A 108 -2.82 -7.17 6.60
N ALA A 109 -3.17 -6.68 5.42
CA ALA A 109 -3.84 -5.42 5.22
C ALA A 109 -5.17 -5.63 4.44
N VAL A 110 -6.30 -5.39 5.09
CA VAL A 110 -7.61 -5.47 4.47
C VAL A 110 -8.08 -4.08 4.05
N THR A 111 -8.41 -3.91 2.78
CA THR A 111 -9.00 -2.65 2.33
C THR A 111 -10.47 -2.58 2.75
N LEU A 112 -10.83 -1.55 3.50
CA LEU A 112 -12.21 -1.24 3.89
C LEU A 112 -12.35 0.28 4.01
N ILE A 113 -13.07 0.91 3.08
CA ILE A 113 -13.14 2.37 2.99
C ILE A 113 -14.31 2.98 3.77
N THR A 114 -15.29 2.19 4.14
CA THR A 114 -16.48 2.59 4.88
C THR A 114 -17.23 1.34 5.37
N THR A 115 -18.03 1.48 6.40
CA THR A 115 -19.04 0.49 6.84
C THR A 115 -20.44 0.79 6.32
N ASP A 116 -20.63 1.93 5.66
CA ASP A 116 -21.84 2.24 4.89
C ASP A 116 -21.94 1.32 3.66
N GLU A 117 -22.72 0.24 3.79
CA GLU A 117 -22.86 -0.79 2.74
C GLU A 117 -23.38 -0.23 1.41
N ALA A 118 -24.28 0.76 1.46
CA ALA A 118 -24.81 1.37 0.26
C ALA A 118 -23.72 2.18 -0.47
N PHE A 119 -22.93 2.95 0.26
CA PHE A 119 -21.81 3.68 -0.29
C PHE A 119 -20.70 2.74 -0.77
N LEU A 120 -20.37 1.72 0.02
CA LEU A 120 -19.38 0.72 -0.37
C LEU A 120 -19.77 0.03 -1.69
N LYS A 121 -21.04 -0.33 -1.85
CA LYS A 121 -21.54 -0.94 -3.09
C LYS A 121 -21.44 -0.04 -4.31
N VAL A 122 -21.58 1.27 -4.12
CA VAL A 122 -21.34 2.26 -5.19
C VAL A 122 -19.86 2.32 -5.55
N CYS A 123 -18.97 2.35 -4.55
CA CYS A 123 -17.52 2.50 -4.76
C CYS A 123 -16.87 1.20 -5.26
N GLU A 124 -17.32 0.05 -4.75
CA GLU A 124 -16.71 -1.26 -4.95
C GLU A 124 -17.75 -2.33 -5.32
N PRO A 125 -18.45 -2.20 -6.46
CA PRO A 125 -19.63 -3.01 -6.80
C PRO A 125 -19.35 -4.53 -6.93
N ARG A 126 -18.09 -4.92 -7.08
CA ARG A 126 -17.66 -6.31 -7.25
C ARG A 126 -16.99 -6.91 -6.02
N ALA A 127 -16.79 -6.13 -4.97
CA ALA A 127 -16.17 -6.60 -3.75
C ALA A 127 -17.22 -7.15 -2.76
N ILE A 128 -16.76 -7.92 -1.78
CA ILE A 128 -17.63 -8.39 -0.69
C ILE A 128 -17.99 -7.22 0.24
N SER A 129 -19.10 -7.36 0.97
CA SER A 129 -19.64 -6.34 1.87
C SER A 129 -18.68 -5.99 3.02
N ALA A 130 -18.88 -4.84 3.67
CA ALA A 130 -18.13 -4.44 4.85
C ALA A 130 -18.31 -5.43 6.00
N GLU A 131 -19.56 -5.87 6.25
CA GLU A 131 -19.88 -6.87 7.26
C GLU A 131 -19.06 -8.16 7.06
N ARG A 132 -19.00 -8.66 5.82
CA ARG A 132 -18.24 -9.87 5.50
C ARG A 132 -16.73 -9.67 5.71
N ARG A 133 -16.19 -8.48 5.33
CA ARG A 133 -14.78 -8.16 5.58
C ARG A 133 -14.49 -8.12 7.08
N LEU A 134 -15.32 -7.46 7.89
CA LEU A 134 -15.16 -7.40 9.34
C LEU A 134 -15.23 -8.77 10.01
N LYS A 135 -16.16 -9.63 9.60
CA LYS A 135 -16.23 -11.03 10.07
C LYS A 135 -14.98 -11.82 9.73
N ALA A 136 -14.45 -11.66 8.52
CA ALA A 136 -13.23 -12.33 8.12
C ALA A 136 -11.98 -11.79 8.85
N ILE A 137 -11.90 -10.48 9.07
CA ILE A 137 -10.87 -9.85 9.91
C ILE A 137 -10.91 -10.46 11.31
N LYS A 138 -12.09 -10.53 11.92
CA LYS A 138 -12.25 -11.11 13.27
C LYS A 138 -11.76 -12.54 13.31
N LYS A 139 -12.12 -13.37 12.31
CA LYS A 139 -11.62 -14.75 12.22
C LYS A 139 -10.10 -14.83 12.11
N LEU A 140 -9.46 -13.93 11.34
CA LEU A 140 -8.00 -13.85 11.22
C LEU A 140 -7.35 -13.44 12.54
N THR A 141 -7.91 -12.46 13.23
CA THR A 141 -7.35 -11.96 14.51
C THR A 141 -7.54 -12.96 15.64
N GLU A 142 -8.65 -13.71 15.66
CA GLU A 142 -8.89 -14.83 16.60
C GLU A 142 -7.89 -15.99 16.38
N GLN A 143 -7.34 -16.14 15.17
CA GLN A 143 -6.24 -17.06 14.86
C GLN A 143 -4.86 -16.50 15.26
N GLY A 144 -4.80 -15.34 15.92
CA GLY A 144 -3.57 -14.70 16.36
C GLY A 144 -2.85 -13.86 15.29
N LEU A 145 -3.45 -13.70 14.11
CA LEU A 145 -2.83 -12.94 13.03
C LEU A 145 -2.98 -11.42 13.24
N LYS A 146 -1.97 -10.68 12.84
CA LYS A 146 -1.97 -9.22 12.91
C LYS A 146 -2.58 -8.63 11.64
N VAL A 147 -3.80 -8.08 11.78
CA VAL A 147 -4.54 -7.46 10.67
C VAL A 147 -4.62 -5.96 10.86
N MET A 148 -4.30 -5.20 9.83
CA MET A 148 -4.59 -3.77 9.73
C MET A 148 -5.65 -3.50 8.69
N VAL A 149 -6.35 -2.36 8.81
CA VAL A 149 -7.29 -1.91 7.78
C VAL A 149 -6.69 -0.76 6.98
N LYS A 150 -6.82 -0.84 5.65
CA LYS A 150 -6.48 0.23 4.72
C LYS A 150 -7.75 0.98 4.30
N ILE A 151 -7.87 2.21 4.74
CA ILE A 151 -8.92 3.14 4.31
C ILE A 151 -8.40 3.89 3.07
N GLN A 152 -8.31 3.17 1.96
CA GLN A 152 -7.71 3.63 0.71
C GLN A 152 -8.59 3.27 -0.49
N PRO A 153 -9.19 4.30 -1.17
CA PRO A 153 -9.05 5.71 -0.89
C PRO A 153 -9.98 6.25 0.21
N ALA A 154 -9.48 7.20 1.01
CA ALA A 154 -10.29 8.05 1.87
C ALA A 154 -11.01 9.09 0.98
N ILE A 155 -12.34 9.01 0.88
CA ILE A 155 -13.16 9.87 0.01
C ILE A 155 -13.76 10.99 0.85
N HIS A 156 -13.17 12.16 0.76
CA HIS A 156 -13.67 13.35 1.45
C HIS A 156 -14.85 13.99 0.67
N PRO A 157 -15.89 14.53 1.38
CA PRO A 157 -16.00 14.69 2.83
C PRO A 157 -16.50 13.43 3.58
N LYS A 158 -16.96 12.40 2.87
CA LYS A 158 -17.57 11.19 3.45
C LYS A 158 -16.71 10.52 4.53
N ILE A 159 -15.37 10.53 4.34
CA ILE A 159 -14.47 9.91 5.32
C ILE A 159 -14.56 10.54 6.71
N ALA A 160 -14.76 11.85 6.81
CA ALA A 160 -14.88 12.52 8.12
C ALA A 160 -16.14 12.07 8.87
N GLU A 161 -17.21 11.74 8.15
CA GLU A 161 -18.45 11.21 8.72
C GLU A 161 -18.32 9.75 9.14
N ASP A 162 -17.68 8.93 8.30
CA ASP A 162 -17.61 7.46 8.47
C ASP A 162 -16.55 7.02 9.47
N LEU A 163 -15.47 7.78 9.60
CA LEU A 163 -14.26 7.36 10.32
C LEU A 163 -14.52 6.94 11.77
N PRO A 164 -15.37 7.64 12.58
CA PRO A 164 -15.62 7.24 13.96
C PRO A 164 -16.23 5.85 14.10
N GLU A 165 -17.20 5.51 13.26
CA GLU A 165 -17.84 4.20 13.26
C GLU A 165 -16.91 3.13 12.69
N LEU A 166 -16.28 3.40 11.58
CA LEU A 166 -15.33 2.49 10.95
C LEU A 166 -14.17 2.11 11.87
N VAL A 167 -13.58 3.09 12.58
CA VAL A 167 -12.45 2.82 13.51
C VAL A 167 -12.91 2.00 14.72
N ARG A 168 -14.12 2.24 15.25
CA ARG A 168 -14.71 1.39 16.28
C ARG A 168 -14.86 -0.05 15.79
N ASP A 169 -15.45 -0.25 14.61
CA ASP A 169 -15.77 -1.57 14.08
C ASP A 169 -14.51 -2.39 13.74
N ILE A 170 -13.45 -1.73 13.25
CA ILE A 170 -12.16 -2.40 13.03
C ILE A 170 -11.46 -2.76 14.34
N LYS A 171 -11.61 -1.95 15.39
CA LYS A 171 -11.12 -2.30 16.75
C LYS A 171 -11.86 -3.54 17.29
N ASP A 172 -13.19 -3.55 17.16
CA ASP A 172 -14.04 -4.67 17.61
C ASP A 172 -13.76 -5.96 16.83
N ALA A 173 -13.30 -5.85 15.60
CA ALA A 173 -12.80 -6.97 14.80
C ALA A 173 -11.37 -7.41 15.19
N GLY A 174 -10.72 -6.77 16.16
CA GLY A 174 -9.41 -7.15 16.68
C GLY A 174 -8.22 -6.60 15.88
N CYS A 175 -8.41 -5.63 15.00
CA CYS A 175 -7.29 -4.99 14.31
C CYS A 175 -6.34 -4.32 15.28
N TRP A 176 -5.07 -4.26 14.90
CA TRP A 176 -4.02 -3.58 15.68
C TRP A 176 -3.70 -2.17 15.14
N ALA A 177 -4.06 -1.92 13.88
CA ALA A 177 -3.75 -0.67 13.19
C ALA A 177 -4.71 -0.37 12.05
N PHE A 178 -4.69 0.87 11.58
CA PHE A 178 -5.29 1.28 10.32
C PHE A 178 -4.46 2.37 9.65
N ASN A 179 -4.70 2.59 8.36
CA ASN A 179 -4.11 3.71 7.63
C ASN A 179 -5.12 4.41 6.73
N THR A 180 -4.77 5.64 6.34
CA THR A 180 -5.52 6.41 5.35
C THR A 180 -4.64 6.83 4.18
N GLU A 181 -5.25 6.94 2.99
CA GLU A 181 -4.70 7.64 1.83
C GLU A 181 -5.84 8.32 1.09
N GLY A 182 -5.71 9.63 0.89
CA GLY A 182 -6.72 10.43 0.19
C GLY A 182 -6.95 9.96 -1.25
N LEU A 183 -8.18 10.12 -1.73
CA LEU A 183 -8.52 9.82 -3.12
C LEU A 183 -7.69 10.70 -4.07
N LYS A 184 -7.09 10.07 -5.07
CA LYS A 184 -6.45 10.71 -6.22
C LYS A 184 -7.41 10.67 -7.41
N LEU A 185 -7.96 11.81 -7.76
CA LEU A 185 -8.96 11.95 -8.80
C LEU A 185 -8.28 12.26 -10.14
N ARG A 186 -8.18 11.28 -11.02
CA ARG A 186 -7.50 11.44 -12.30
C ARG A 186 -8.08 12.58 -13.15
N ILE A 187 -7.20 13.34 -13.79
CA ILE A 187 -7.58 14.40 -14.72
C ILE A 187 -8.14 13.78 -16.01
N SER A 188 -7.45 12.75 -16.52
CA SER A 188 -7.88 11.98 -17.70
C SER A 188 -8.46 10.64 -17.26
N MET A 189 -9.77 10.49 -17.37
CA MET A 189 -10.52 9.30 -16.94
C MET A 189 -11.03 8.49 -18.12
N THR A 190 -11.06 7.17 -17.98
CA THR A 190 -11.82 6.28 -18.88
C THR A 190 -13.33 6.52 -18.73
N LYS A 191 -14.12 5.99 -19.65
CA LYS A 191 -15.59 6.07 -19.54
C LYS A 191 -16.11 5.37 -18.27
N GLU A 192 -15.52 4.25 -17.91
CA GLU A 192 -15.88 3.48 -16.72
C GLU A 192 -15.57 4.27 -15.43
N GLU A 193 -14.39 4.92 -15.36
CA GLU A 193 -14.04 5.79 -14.24
C GLU A 193 -15.01 6.98 -14.13
N GLN A 194 -15.36 7.61 -15.26
CA GLN A 194 -16.33 8.70 -15.27
C GLN A 194 -17.70 8.28 -14.74
N LEU A 195 -18.19 7.11 -15.15
CA LEU A 195 -19.45 6.55 -14.67
C LEU A 195 -19.39 6.26 -13.15
N LEU A 196 -18.31 5.67 -12.68
CA LEU A 196 -18.10 5.41 -11.26
C LEU A 196 -18.15 6.72 -10.45
N PHE A 197 -17.36 7.72 -10.84
CA PHE A 197 -17.35 9.01 -10.12
C PHE A 197 -18.67 9.76 -10.21
N LYS A 198 -19.43 9.59 -11.29
CA LYS A 198 -20.79 10.09 -11.36
C LYS A 198 -21.70 9.40 -10.36
N SER A 199 -21.61 8.09 -10.21
CA SER A 199 -22.39 7.34 -9.23
C SER A 199 -22.03 7.72 -7.79
N ILE A 200 -20.74 7.90 -7.49
CA ILE A 200 -20.27 8.39 -6.18
C ILE A 200 -20.80 9.81 -5.92
N SER A 201 -20.70 10.70 -6.91
CA SER A 201 -21.23 12.06 -6.80
C SER A 201 -22.75 12.11 -6.55
N SER A 202 -23.50 11.22 -7.21
CA SER A 202 -24.95 11.10 -6.99
C SER A 202 -25.26 10.62 -5.58
N TYR A 203 -24.50 9.65 -5.06
CA TYR A 203 -24.67 9.17 -3.70
C TYR A 203 -24.40 10.26 -2.66
N LEU A 204 -23.31 10.99 -2.84
CA LEU A 204 -22.90 12.08 -1.95
C LEU A 204 -23.73 13.35 -2.11
N ASN A 205 -24.64 13.39 -3.07
CA ASN A 205 -25.45 14.56 -3.43
C ASN A 205 -24.60 15.82 -3.72
N HIS A 206 -23.38 15.66 -4.21
CA HIS A 206 -22.53 16.75 -4.71
C HIS A 206 -21.55 16.26 -5.77
N ASP A 207 -21.13 17.17 -6.66
CA ASP A 207 -20.19 16.88 -7.72
C ASP A 207 -18.77 16.71 -7.17
N LEU A 208 -18.32 15.47 -7.01
CA LEU A 208 -17.01 15.12 -6.47
C LEU A 208 -15.86 15.76 -7.28
N ARG A 209 -16.01 15.86 -8.60
CA ARG A 209 -14.97 16.46 -9.45
C ARG A 209 -14.83 17.96 -9.23
N LYS A 210 -15.96 18.67 -9.07
CA LYS A 210 -15.94 20.10 -8.73
C LYS A 210 -15.38 20.32 -7.34
N TYR A 211 -15.75 19.43 -6.40
CA TYR A 211 -15.26 19.47 -5.04
C TYR A 211 -13.72 19.35 -4.99
N TYR A 212 -13.14 18.32 -5.63
CA TYR A 212 -11.70 18.13 -5.66
C TYR A 212 -10.94 19.21 -6.44
N LYS A 213 -11.58 19.85 -7.43
CA LYS A 213 -11.00 21.02 -8.10
C LYS A 213 -10.99 22.27 -7.22
N HIS A 214 -11.99 22.42 -6.35
CA HIS A 214 -12.13 23.58 -5.47
C HIS A 214 -11.22 23.49 -4.24
N TYR A 215 -11.20 22.34 -3.59
CA TYR A 215 -10.46 22.12 -2.33
C TYR A 215 -9.13 21.40 -2.54
N GLY A 216 -8.78 21.07 -3.74
CA GLY A 216 -7.60 20.28 -4.06
C GLY A 216 -6.57 21.03 -4.88
N GLU A 217 -5.49 20.33 -5.14
CA GLU A 217 -4.36 20.78 -5.94
C GLU A 217 -4.17 19.86 -7.14
N ASN A 218 -3.74 20.43 -8.26
CA ASN A 218 -3.40 19.69 -9.46
C ASN A 218 -1.96 19.18 -9.35
N THR A 219 -1.78 17.87 -9.28
CA THR A 219 -0.46 17.23 -9.18
C THR A 219 0.11 16.83 -10.55
N GLY A 220 -0.49 17.27 -11.65
CA GLY A 220 -0.11 16.95 -13.03
C GLY A 220 -0.96 15.84 -13.64
N SER A 221 -1.12 14.71 -12.98
CA SER A 221 -1.96 13.57 -13.43
C SER A 221 -3.32 13.51 -12.73
N ASP A 222 -3.39 14.04 -11.52
CA ASP A 222 -4.53 13.88 -10.62
C ASP A 222 -4.91 15.22 -9.94
N TRP A 223 -6.14 15.30 -9.47
CA TRP A 223 -6.57 16.22 -8.43
C TRP A 223 -6.50 15.50 -7.09
N GLU A 224 -5.74 16.03 -6.16
CA GLU A 224 -5.68 15.57 -4.77
C GLU A 224 -6.18 16.66 -3.84
N LEU A 225 -6.74 16.29 -2.70
CA LEU A 225 -7.10 17.29 -1.68
C LEU A 225 -5.85 18.06 -1.25
N SER A 226 -6.03 19.34 -0.97
CA SER A 226 -4.99 20.18 -0.42
C SER A 226 -4.63 19.72 1.01
N LYS A 227 -3.44 20.13 1.46
CA LYS A 227 -2.94 19.73 2.78
C LYS A 227 -3.92 20.04 3.93
N PRO A 228 -4.58 21.21 4.01
CA PRO A 228 -5.55 21.48 5.07
C PRO A 228 -6.68 20.44 5.17
N GLN A 229 -7.28 20.05 4.06
CA GLN A 229 -8.35 19.04 4.05
C GLN A 229 -7.84 17.64 4.42
N LYS A 230 -6.59 17.32 4.04
CA LYS A 230 -5.97 16.06 4.45
C LYS A 230 -5.64 16.06 5.94
N VAL A 231 -5.21 17.18 6.51
CA VAL A 231 -4.94 17.33 7.93
C VAL A 231 -6.20 17.12 8.76
N GLU A 232 -7.34 17.67 8.35
CA GLU A 232 -8.63 17.56 9.04
C GLU A 232 -9.00 16.10 9.37
N TYR A 233 -9.07 15.22 8.37
CA TYR A 233 -9.42 13.83 8.65
C TYR A 233 -8.26 13.03 9.25
N THR A 234 -7.02 13.49 9.09
CA THR A 234 -5.84 12.87 9.71
C THR A 234 -5.79 13.13 11.21
N GLU A 235 -6.10 14.34 11.65
CA GLU A 235 -6.21 14.67 13.09
C GLU A 235 -7.32 13.85 13.74
N LEU A 236 -8.49 13.76 13.11
CA LEU A 236 -9.56 12.88 13.58
C LEU A 236 -9.11 11.42 13.65
N ALA A 237 -8.36 10.94 12.65
CA ALA A 237 -7.84 9.57 12.65
C ALA A 237 -6.87 9.31 13.81
N ILE A 238 -6.02 10.29 14.15
CA ILE A 238 -5.10 10.22 15.30
C ILE A 238 -5.88 10.15 16.62
N GLU A 239 -6.85 11.06 16.82
CA GLU A 239 -7.71 11.07 18.02
C GLU A 239 -8.44 9.73 18.22
N LEU A 240 -8.97 9.17 17.13
CA LEU A 240 -9.66 7.87 17.17
C LEU A 240 -8.68 6.72 17.43
N ALA A 241 -7.48 6.76 16.84
CA ALA A 241 -6.45 5.77 17.09
C ALA A 241 -6.02 5.76 18.57
N GLU A 242 -5.82 6.92 19.17
CA GLU A 242 -5.52 7.06 20.61
C GLU A 242 -6.68 6.55 21.46
N LYS A 243 -7.91 6.95 21.16
CA LYS A 243 -9.12 6.53 21.87
C LYS A 243 -9.32 5.02 21.91
N TYR A 244 -9.02 4.35 20.78
CA TYR A 244 -9.24 2.91 20.62
C TYR A 244 -7.96 2.08 20.77
N GLU A 245 -6.84 2.68 21.16
CA GLU A 245 -5.53 2.02 21.32
C GLU A 245 -5.13 1.26 20.04
N LEU A 246 -5.23 1.93 18.90
CA LEU A 246 -4.79 1.45 17.58
C LEU A 246 -3.57 2.24 17.13
N LYS A 247 -2.71 1.62 16.30
CA LYS A 247 -1.71 2.38 15.57
C LYS A 247 -2.32 3.02 14.33
N TYR A 248 -1.92 4.24 14.05
CA TYR A 248 -2.32 4.96 12.85
C TYR A 248 -1.13 5.22 11.92
N TYR A 249 -1.33 4.99 10.63
CA TYR A 249 -0.37 5.30 9.58
C TYR A 249 -1.04 6.16 8.52
N THR A 250 -0.25 6.95 7.81
CA THR A 250 -0.72 7.65 6.63
C THR A 250 0.14 7.30 5.42
N ALA A 251 -0.52 7.06 4.28
CA ALA A 251 0.15 6.87 3.00
C ALA A 251 0.23 8.16 2.17
N ASP A 252 -0.27 9.26 2.70
CA ASP A 252 -0.16 10.58 2.08
C ASP A 252 1.24 11.15 2.29
N ASN A 253 1.97 11.37 1.19
CA ASN A 253 3.38 11.78 1.20
C ASN A 253 3.67 13.07 2.00
N LEU A 254 2.71 13.99 2.09
CA LEU A 254 2.84 15.26 2.80
C LEU A 254 2.56 15.15 4.31
N LEU A 255 2.01 14.03 4.74
CA LEU A 255 1.53 13.81 6.09
C LEU A 255 2.30 12.73 6.86
N GLY A 256 3.42 12.22 6.34
CA GLY A 256 4.19 11.14 6.93
C GLY A 256 4.62 11.39 8.39
N LYS A 257 4.73 12.65 8.81
CA LYS A 257 5.02 13.02 10.21
C LYS A 257 3.88 12.75 11.20
N PHE A 258 2.66 12.54 10.71
CA PHE A 258 1.49 12.28 11.54
C PHE A 258 1.25 10.80 11.79
N GLY A 259 1.95 9.89 11.08
CA GLY A 259 1.82 8.46 11.29
C GLY A 259 2.82 7.91 12.30
N CYS A 260 2.59 6.68 12.78
CA CYS A 260 3.46 6.01 13.75
C CYS A 260 4.85 5.64 13.19
N SER A 261 4.97 5.47 11.87
CA SER A 261 6.24 5.19 11.19
C SER A 261 6.23 5.68 9.75
N ALA A 262 7.39 5.66 9.10
CA ALA A 262 7.51 5.95 7.67
C ALA A 262 6.83 4.88 6.77
N GLU A 263 6.38 3.77 7.34
CA GLU A 263 5.79 2.64 6.64
C GLU A 263 4.27 2.63 6.75
N CYS A 264 3.59 2.67 5.61
CA CYS A 264 2.13 2.67 5.54
C CYS A 264 1.50 1.26 5.50
N CYS A 265 2.31 0.20 5.57
CA CYS A 265 1.88 -1.17 5.29
C CYS A 265 1.91 -2.09 6.51
N GLY A 266 2.37 -1.59 7.67
CA GLY A 266 2.37 -2.35 8.92
C GLY A 266 3.33 -3.55 8.93
N THR A 267 4.41 -3.47 8.16
CA THR A 267 5.43 -4.54 8.05
C THR A 267 6.16 -4.82 9.35
N GLU A 268 6.09 -3.94 10.34
CA GLU A 268 6.71 -4.09 11.66
C GLU A 268 6.26 -5.34 12.45
N VAL A 269 5.19 -6.00 12.01
CA VAL A 269 4.73 -7.27 12.61
C VAL A 269 5.45 -8.49 12.03
N LEU A 270 6.21 -8.31 10.96
CA LEU A 270 6.98 -9.38 10.33
C LEU A 270 8.22 -9.72 11.14
N ARG A 271 8.69 -10.96 10.97
CA ARG A 271 9.90 -11.46 11.61
C ARG A 271 11.04 -11.55 10.61
N ASP A 272 12.27 -11.32 11.07
CA ASP A 272 13.51 -11.52 10.33
C ASP A 272 13.41 -11.02 8.87
N TYR A 273 13.17 -9.73 8.72
CA TYR A 273 13.06 -9.07 7.43
C TYR A 273 13.94 -7.83 7.38
N LYS A 274 14.28 -7.41 6.18
CA LYS A 274 14.93 -6.13 5.93
C LYS A 274 14.01 -5.22 5.14
N ILE A 275 14.03 -3.95 5.48
CA ILE A 275 13.34 -2.93 4.70
C ILE A 275 14.27 -2.47 3.61
N TRP A 276 13.80 -2.49 2.39
CA TRP A 276 14.42 -1.72 1.33
C TRP A 276 14.13 -0.26 1.62
N GLY A 277 15.10 0.47 2.17
CA GLY A 277 14.97 1.89 2.53
C GLY A 277 14.41 2.69 1.36
N GLY A 278 13.12 2.92 1.42
CA GLY A 278 12.18 3.14 0.33
C GLY A 278 12.40 4.28 -0.62
N SER A 279 13.24 5.24 -0.39
CA SER A 279 13.58 6.25 -1.38
C SER A 279 15.03 6.64 -1.22
N ILE A 280 15.66 7.03 -2.31
CA ILE A 280 16.97 7.71 -2.30
C ILE A 280 17.02 8.80 -1.23
N ARG A 281 15.88 9.42 -0.93
CA ARG A 281 15.71 10.41 0.13
C ARG A 281 15.91 9.84 1.54
N SER A 282 15.32 8.69 1.89
CA SER A 282 15.47 8.10 3.23
C SER A 282 16.90 7.60 3.47
N SER A 283 17.56 7.05 2.45
CA SER A 283 18.94 6.59 2.55
C SER A 283 19.96 7.73 2.63
N TYR A 284 19.60 8.94 2.24
CA TYR A 284 20.51 10.09 2.24
C TYR A 284 20.37 10.98 3.50
N PHE A 285 19.15 11.14 4.03
CA PHE A 285 18.87 12.05 5.16
C PHE A 285 18.74 11.37 6.52
N GLU A 286 18.49 10.07 6.54
CA GLU A 286 18.51 9.28 7.78
C GLU A 286 19.35 8.03 7.53
N PRO A 287 20.48 7.84 8.23
CA PRO A 287 21.14 6.56 8.23
C PRO A 287 20.15 5.55 8.82
N VAL A 288 19.49 4.82 7.96
CA VAL A 288 18.52 3.80 8.35
C VAL A 288 19.29 2.77 9.15
N SER A 289 19.05 2.72 10.44
CA SER A 289 19.71 1.86 11.42
C SER A 289 19.58 0.35 11.11
N HIS A 290 18.87 0.02 10.05
CA HIS A 290 18.57 -1.36 9.60
C HIS A 290 19.05 -1.67 8.17
N CYS A 291 19.71 -0.75 7.48
CA CYS A 291 20.30 -1.04 6.18
C CYS A 291 21.65 -1.73 6.37
N SER A 292 21.76 -3.00 6.00
CA SER A 292 23.07 -3.64 5.93
C SER A 292 23.92 -2.98 4.82
N THR A 293 25.25 -3.01 4.97
CA THR A 293 26.19 -2.55 3.92
C THR A 293 25.93 -3.24 2.58
N GLU A 294 25.39 -4.45 2.60
CA GLU A 294 25.00 -5.24 1.43
C GLU A 294 23.80 -4.65 0.71
N LEU A 295 22.80 -4.16 1.46
CA LEU A 295 21.65 -3.47 0.88
C LEU A 295 22.04 -2.16 0.22
N GLY A 296 23.02 -1.44 0.78
CA GLY A 296 23.61 -0.25 0.16
C GLY A 296 24.22 -0.57 -1.21
N LYS A 297 24.97 -1.66 -1.32
CA LYS A 297 25.52 -2.12 -2.61
C LYS A 297 24.44 -2.51 -3.62
N CYS A 298 23.35 -3.11 -3.15
CA CYS A 298 22.21 -3.45 -4.00
C CYS A 298 21.49 -2.20 -4.52
N LEU A 299 21.30 -1.20 -3.66
CA LEU A 299 20.72 0.09 -4.06
C LEU A 299 21.60 0.78 -5.09
N ASP A 300 22.90 0.77 -4.90
CA ASP A 300 23.90 1.29 -5.84
C ASP A 300 23.79 0.64 -7.22
N ASN A 301 23.70 -0.69 -7.26
CA ASN A 301 23.53 -1.42 -8.53
C ASN A 301 22.17 -1.18 -9.18
N PHE A 302 21.11 -1.03 -8.40
CA PHE A 302 19.78 -0.69 -8.89
C PHE A 302 19.77 0.73 -9.51
N ILE A 303 20.41 1.68 -8.84
CA ILE A 303 20.54 3.06 -9.33
C ILE A 303 21.38 3.07 -10.60
N ARG A 304 22.52 2.37 -10.63
CA ARG A 304 23.36 2.23 -11.83
C ARG A 304 22.60 1.60 -12.99
N LYS A 305 21.81 0.56 -12.76
CA LYS A 305 20.97 -0.08 -13.79
C LYS A 305 19.91 0.89 -14.33
N LYS A 306 19.27 1.68 -13.48
CA LYS A 306 18.34 2.75 -13.91
C LYS A 306 19.04 3.87 -14.65
N ALA A 307 20.24 4.25 -14.24
CA ALA A 307 21.08 5.22 -14.91
C ALA A 307 21.43 4.75 -16.33
N LEU A 308 21.87 3.50 -16.46
CA LEU A 308 22.19 2.90 -17.77
C LEU A 308 20.98 2.87 -18.72
N THR A 309 19.76 2.62 -18.21
CA THR A 309 18.53 2.62 -19.02
C THR A 309 18.07 4.01 -19.45
N LYS A 310 18.59 5.08 -18.81
CA LYS A 310 18.28 6.48 -19.14
C LYS A 310 19.43 7.24 -19.79
N ASN A 311 20.44 6.58 -20.26
CA ASN A 311 21.66 7.19 -20.83
C ASN A 311 22.44 8.09 -19.83
N TRP A 312 22.34 7.82 -18.55
CA TRP A 312 23.14 8.54 -17.55
C TRP A 312 24.54 7.94 -17.45
N GLN A 313 25.55 8.80 -17.47
CA GLN A 313 26.94 8.35 -17.58
C GLN A 313 27.55 7.95 -16.24
N THR A 314 27.08 8.52 -15.12
CA THR A 314 27.59 8.22 -13.78
C THR A 314 26.50 8.17 -12.72
N LEU A 315 26.77 7.46 -11.61
CA LEU A 315 25.89 7.44 -10.45
C LEU A 315 25.70 8.84 -9.84
N ASN A 316 26.76 9.66 -9.86
CA ASN A 316 26.74 11.02 -9.32
C ASN A 316 25.75 11.92 -10.07
N GLU A 317 25.70 11.83 -11.41
CA GLU A 317 24.74 12.60 -12.22
C GLU A 317 23.28 12.24 -11.88
N VAL A 318 23.02 10.96 -11.64
CA VAL A 318 21.71 10.48 -11.19
C VAL A 318 21.35 11.05 -9.82
N MET A 319 22.30 11.00 -8.91
CA MET A 319 22.09 11.50 -7.54
C MET A 319 21.95 13.02 -7.53
N GLU A 320 22.71 13.75 -8.31
CA GLU A 320 22.57 15.20 -8.46
C GLU A 320 21.24 15.60 -9.05
N GLU A 321 20.75 14.91 -10.08
CA GLU A 321 19.45 15.19 -10.67
C GLU A 321 18.29 14.92 -9.68
N GLU A 322 18.34 13.82 -8.94
CA GLU A 322 17.33 13.52 -7.92
C GLU A 322 17.44 14.48 -6.72
N MET A 323 18.64 14.87 -6.32
CA MET A 323 18.89 15.90 -5.30
C MET A 323 18.34 17.27 -5.72
N LEU A 324 18.52 17.66 -6.98
CA LEU A 324 17.94 18.90 -7.53
C LEU A 324 16.41 18.89 -7.51
N LYS A 325 15.80 17.74 -7.81
CA LYS A 325 14.34 17.57 -7.71
C LYS A 325 13.86 17.63 -6.25
N LEU A 326 14.61 17.04 -5.34
CA LEU A 326 14.34 17.08 -3.89
C LEU A 326 14.49 18.50 -3.33
N ASN A 327 15.55 19.20 -3.67
CA ASN A 327 15.79 20.58 -3.24
C ASN A 327 14.71 21.54 -3.78
N ARG A 328 14.25 21.35 -5.02
CA ARG A 328 13.10 22.10 -5.55
C ARG A 328 11.81 21.83 -4.80
N ARG A 329 11.55 20.58 -4.39
CA ARG A 329 10.39 20.24 -3.57
C ARG A 329 10.53 20.76 -2.14
N GLN A 330 11.74 20.72 -1.58
CA GLN A 330 12.02 21.20 -0.23
C GLN A 330 11.97 22.74 -0.16
N SER A 331 12.47 23.46 -1.16
CA SER A 331 12.33 24.92 -1.24
C SER A 331 10.86 25.36 -1.36
N ILE A 332 10.01 24.60 -2.04
CA ILE A 332 8.57 24.87 -2.08
C ILE A 332 7.92 24.64 -0.70
N LEU A 333 8.38 23.62 0.04
CA LEU A 333 7.90 23.33 1.40
C LEU A 333 8.39 24.37 2.41
N GLU A 334 9.65 24.80 2.32
CA GLU A 334 10.23 25.86 3.18
C GLU A 334 9.60 27.23 2.92
N VAL A 335 9.31 27.56 1.67
CA VAL A 335 8.54 28.79 1.32
C VAL A 335 7.13 28.76 1.90
N GLY A 336 6.47 27.56 1.91
CA GLY A 336 5.18 27.38 2.57
C GLY A 336 5.25 27.61 4.09
N ILE A 337 6.25 27.05 4.76
CA ILE A 337 6.47 27.20 6.21
C ILE A 337 6.84 28.65 6.56
N TYR A 338 7.63 29.32 5.74
CA TYR A 338 7.99 30.74 5.95
C TYR A 338 6.82 31.69 5.75
N ALA A 339 5.88 31.36 4.87
CA ALA A 339 4.67 32.17 4.67
C ALA A 339 3.67 32.04 5.84
N GLU A 340 3.57 30.85 6.45
CA GLU A 340 2.73 30.63 7.65
C GLU A 340 3.30 31.32 8.90
N ASN A 341 4.63 31.42 9.04
CA ASN A 341 5.27 32.08 10.20
C ASN A 341 5.34 33.61 10.12
N LYS A 342 4.93 34.24 9.02
CA LYS A 342 4.84 35.70 8.89
C LYS A 342 3.47 36.30 9.15
N ASN A 343 2.49 35.47 9.47
CA ASN A 343 1.12 35.87 9.82
C ASN A 343 0.76 35.59 11.29
N ILE A 344 1.79 35.61 12.18
CA ILE A 344 1.62 35.70 13.64
C ILE A 344 2.08 37.08 14.08
#